data_455cec9d6f823717eb09b029191b162e
#
_entry.id   455cec9d6f823717eb09b029191b162e
#
_cell.length_a   1.000
_cell.length_b   1.000
_cell.length_c   1.000
_cell.angle_alpha   90.00
_cell.angle_beta   90.00
_cell.angle_gamma   90.00
#
_symmetry.space_group_name_H-M   'P 1'
#
loop_
_entity.id
_entity.type
_entity.pdbx_description
1 polymer ?
#
loop_
_entity_poly.entity_id
_entity_poly.type
_entity_poly.pdbx_seq_one_letter_code
_entity_poly.pdbx_strand_id
1 'polypeptide(L)'
;LIAPILRGEAEIVVGARPIDEVAHWSPLKKLLQKAGSWVVRVASKTSIPDAPSGFRAMSRDAALRLNVFGDYTYTLETIIQAGRKNMAITSVPVRTNPDLRPSRLVRNIPSYVQRSLFTIVRILMTYRPFRFFAFPGVFLFFVGTLPAVRFLFLYWQGRGFGNIQSLLFGVLFMGTGAALVVVGLLADLIGINRQLMEEIRWRLRQMQLNERTGAPEEVPPSRRGD
;
A
#
# COMPACT_ATOMS: atom_id res chain seq x y z
N LEU A 1 16.06 -4.18 19.21
CA LEU A 1 14.82 -3.58 18.71
C LEU A 1 14.21 -2.57 19.68
N ILE A 2 14.24 -2.82 20.99
CA ILE A 2 13.55 -1.98 22.01
C ILE A 2 14.28 -0.66 22.27
N ALA A 3 15.61 -0.61 22.14
CA ALA A 3 16.40 0.56 22.49
C ALA A 3 15.97 1.89 21.82
N PRO A 4 15.65 1.96 20.51
CA PRO A 4 15.16 3.20 19.91
C PRO A 4 13.81 3.67 20.47
N ILE A 5 12.94 2.73 20.90
CA ILE A 5 11.67 3.07 21.54
C ILE A 5 11.89 3.67 22.92
N LEU A 6 12.78 3.06 23.72
CA LEU A 6 13.09 3.57 25.06
C LEU A 6 13.77 4.94 25.05
N ARG A 7 14.50 5.26 23.95
CA ARG A 7 15.11 6.58 23.75
C ARG A 7 14.14 7.62 23.15
N GLY A 8 12.91 7.22 22.84
CA GLY A 8 11.93 8.10 22.19
C GLY A 8 12.23 8.44 20.72
N GLU A 9 13.18 7.73 20.10
CA GLU A 9 13.57 7.96 18.69
C GLU A 9 12.58 7.36 17.68
N ALA A 10 11.85 6.32 18.09
CA ALA A 10 10.88 5.64 17.24
C ALA A 10 9.71 5.06 18.04
N GLU A 11 8.53 5.05 17.41
CA GLU A 11 7.34 4.36 17.92
C GLU A 11 7.27 2.89 17.44
N ILE A 12 7.89 2.62 16.27
CA ILE A 12 7.94 1.28 15.67
C ILE A 12 9.36 1.01 15.19
N VAL A 13 9.90 -0.15 15.52
CA VAL A 13 11.22 -0.60 15.09
C VAL A 13 11.09 -1.93 14.36
N VAL A 14 11.59 -1.99 13.13
CA VAL A 14 11.56 -3.17 12.27
C VAL A 14 12.96 -3.79 12.21
N GLY A 15 13.08 -5.08 12.49
CA GLY A 15 14.31 -5.84 12.28
C GLY A 15 14.52 -6.09 10.80
N ALA A 16 15.48 -5.40 10.19
CA ALA A 16 15.82 -5.55 8.78
C ALA A 16 16.81 -6.68 8.56
N ARG A 17 16.43 -7.65 7.75
CA ARG A 17 17.33 -8.77 7.36
C ARG A 17 18.23 -8.33 6.21
N PRO A 18 19.49 -8.78 6.16
CA PRO A 18 20.38 -8.51 5.02
C PRO A 18 19.97 -9.39 3.83
N ILE A 19 18.95 -8.99 3.08
CA ILE A 19 18.31 -9.79 2.00
C ILE A 19 19.33 -10.25 0.96
N ASP A 20 20.34 -9.44 0.66
CA ASP A 20 21.36 -9.76 -0.34
C ASP A 20 22.34 -10.82 0.14
N GLU A 21 22.61 -10.88 1.45
CA GLU A 21 23.57 -11.79 2.07
C GLU A 21 22.97 -13.17 2.42
N VAL A 22 21.64 -13.31 2.35
CA VAL A 22 20.98 -14.59 2.66
C VAL A 22 21.24 -15.60 1.53
N ALA A 23 22.20 -16.49 1.75
CA ALA A 23 22.73 -17.43 0.74
C ALA A 23 21.67 -18.43 0.22
N HIS A 24 20.73 -18.84 1.07
CA HIS A 24 19.72 -19.86 0.73
C HIS A 24 18.47 -19.33 0.03
N TRP A 25 18.41 -18.02 -0.28
CA TRP A 25 17.27 -17.46 -1.02
C TRP A 25 17.53 -17.46 -2.52
N SER A 26 16.53 -17.95 -3.28
CA SER A 26 16.59 -17.90 -4.74
C SER A 26 16.55 -16.44 -5.24
N PRO A 27 17.16 -16.14 -6.41
CA PRO A 27 17.16 -14.79 -6.98
C PRO A 27 15.76 -14.22 -7.15
N LEU A 28 14.79 -15.06 -7.57
CA LEU A 28 13.40 -14.68 -7.71
C LEU A 28 12.77 -14.26 -6.37
N LYS A 29 13.07 -15.01 -5.29
CA LYS A 29 12.60 -14.67 -3.94
C LYS A 29 13.16 -13.33 -3.47
N LYS A 30 14.46 -13.06 -3.72
CA LYS A 30 15.10 -11.77 -3.40
C LYS A 30 14.45 -10.63 -4.19
N LEU A 31 14.20 -10.82 -5.49
CA LEU A 31 13.54 -9.83 -6.35
C LEU A 31 12.13 -9.50 -5.85
N LEU A 32 11.30 -10.51 -5.57
CA LEU A 32 9.93 -10.32 -5.08
C LEU A 32 9.91 -9.64 -3.70
N GLN A 33 10.86 -9.97 -2.84
CA GLN A 33 11.01 -9.34 -1.53
C GLN A 33 11.36 -7.85 -1.67
N LYS A 34 12.30 -7.51 -2.56
CA LYS A 34 12.68 -6.12 -2.85
C LYS A 34 11.53 -5.35 -3.51
N ALA A 35 10.84 -5.96 -4.47
CA ALA A 35 9.66 -5.37 -5.11
C ALA A 35 8.53 -5.11 -4.10
N GLY A 36 8.22 -6.09 -3.23
CA GLY A 36 7.23 -5.92 -2.17
C GLY A 36 7.60 -4.80 -1.20
N SER A 37 8.86 -4.75 -0.75
CA SER A 37 9.34 -3.68 0.13
C SER A 37 9.32 -2.31 -0.57
N TRP A 38 9.64 -2.25 -1.87
CA TRP A 38 9.55 -1.02 -2.66
C TRP A 38 8.10 -0.50 -2.73
N VAL A 39 7.14 -1.36 -3.04
CA VAL A 39 5.71 -0.99 -3.07
C VAL A 39 5.25 -0.46 -1.71
N VAL A 40 5.67 -1.12 -0.62
CA VAL A 40 5.33 -0.67 0.73
C VAL A 40 5.95 0.69 1.03
N ARG A 41 7.22 0.92 0.69
CA ARG A 41 7.86 2.25 0.83
C ARG A 41 7.10 3.35 0.08
N VAL A 42 6.72 3.08 -1.18
CA VAL A 42 5.91 4.01 -1.97
C VAL A 42 4.54 4.27 -1.35
N ALA A 43 3.88 3.23 -0.83
CA ALA A 43 2.55 3.35 -0.22
C ALA A 43 2.58 4.04 1.15
N SER A 44 3.61 3.78 1.95
CA SER A 44 3.78 4.27 3.32
C SER A 44 4.52 5.60 3.42
N LYS A 45 5.28 5.99 2.40
CA LYS A 45 6.26 7.09 2.45
C LYS A 45 7.34 6.89 3.52
N THR A 46 7.73 5.64 3.80
CA THR A 46 8.80 5.29 4.75
C THR A 46 10.03 4.75 4.03
N SER A 47 11.16 4.70 4.71
CA SER A 47 12.43 4.18 4.17
C SER A 47 12.72 2.74 4.57
N ILE A 48 11.76 1.99 5.12
CA ILE A 48 11.98 0.64 5.66
C ILE A 48 12.45 -0.33 4.56
N PRO A 49 13.63 -0.95 4.70
CA PRO A 49 14.21 -1.79 3.65
C PRO A 49 13.56 -3.18 3.58
N ASP A 50 13.12 -3.75 4.70
CA ASP A 50 12.55 -5.10 4.82
C ASP A 50 11.13 -5.05 5.41
N ALA A 51 10.17 -4.62 4.60
CA ALA A 51 8.78 -4.49 5.02
C ALA A 51 8.11 -5.82 5.43
N PRO A 52 8.37 -6.97 4.78
CA PRO A 52 7.79 -8.25 5.20
C PRO A 52 8.37 -8.85 6.48
N SER A 53 9.41 -8.24 7.10
CA SER A 53 9.95 -8.72 8.37
C SER A 53 8.89 -8.72 9.46
N GLY A 54 8.66 -9.86 10.09
CA GLY A 54 7.77 -10.00 11.25
C GLY A 54 8.44 -9.65 12.58
N PHE A 55 9.78 -9.53 12.59
CA PHE A 55 10.54 -9.23 13.81
C PHE A 55 10.55 -7.72 14.05
N ARG A 56 9.71 -7.25 14.98
CA ARG A 56 9.52 -5.83 15.25
C ARG A 56 9.14 -5.54 16.68
N ALA A 57 9.40 -4.31 17.12
CA ALA A 57 8.94 -3.76 18.39
C ALA A 57 8.04 -2.56 18.13
N MET A 58 7.08 -2.33 19.02
CA MET A 58 6.14 -1.20 18.94
C MET A 58 5.94 -0.62 20.33
N SER A 59 5.78 0.68 20.41
CA SER A 59 5.28 1.33 21.62
C SER A 59 3.82 0.95 21.86
N ARG A 60 3.34 1.11 23.09
CA ARG A 60 1.93 0.88 23.43
C ARG A 60 0.99 1.75 22.57
N ASP A 61 1.33 3.02 22.41
CA ASP A 61 0.52 3.97 21.65
C ASP A 61 0.48 3.62 20.18
N ALA A 62 1.61 3.24 19.58
CA ALA A 62 1.65 2.76 18.22
C ALA A 62 0.76 1.52 18.02
N ALA A 63 0.81 0.56 18.95
CA ALA A 63 -0.02 -0.65 18.88
C ALA A 63 -1.52 -0.35 18.97
N LEU A 64 -1.94 0.62 19.77
CA LEU A 64 -3.34 1.05 19.90
C LEU A 64 -3.87 1.77 18.64
N ARG A 65 -3.00 2.51 17.95
CA ARG A 65 -3.36 3.26 16.73
C ARG A 65 -3.40 2.39 15.48
N LEU A 66 -2.77 1.22 15.51
CA LEU A 66 -2.74 0.31 14.37
C LEU A 66 -3.98 -0.58 14.32
N ASN A 67 -4.52 -0.76 13.11
CA ASN A 67 -5.64 -1.65 12.85
C ASN A 67 -5.23 -2.69 11.81
N VAL A 68 -5.17 -3.95 12.21
CA VAL A 68 -4.84 -5.06 11.32
C VAL A 68 -6.14 -5.71 10.86
N PHE A 69 -6.35 -5.80 9.56
CA PHE A 69 -7.55 -6.38 8.95
C PHE A 69 -7.30 -7.71 8.25
N GLY A 70 -6.04 -8.02 7.95
CA GLY A 70 -5.64 -9.22 7.22
C GLY A 70 -4.70 -10.11 8.01
N ASP A 71 -5.02 -11.39 8.11
CA ASP A 71 -4.19 -12.36 8.83
C ASP A 71 -2.82 -12.58 8.18
N TYR A 72 -2.73 -12.39 6.86
CA TYR A 72 -1.51 -12.66 6.09
C TYR A 72 -0.62 -11.44 5.86
N THR A 73 -1.18 -10.24 5.86
CA THR A 73 -0.51 -9.00 5.43
C THR A 73 -0.22 -8.01 6.56
N TYR A 74 -0.40 -8.43 7.82
CA TYR A 74 -0.24 -7.55 8.97
C TYR A 74 1.11 -6.80 8.98
N THR A 75 2.18 -7.46 8.53
CA THR A 75 3.51 -6.85 8.48
C THR A 75 3.59 -5.67 7.53
N LEU A 76 2.93 -5.74 6.41
CA LEU A 76 2.90 -4.69 5.41
C LEU A 76 1.90 -3.60 5.80
N GLU A 77 0.71 -4.01 6.28
CA GLU A 77 -0.35 -3.10 6.71
C GLU A 77 0.10 -2.18 7.85
N THR A 78 0.81 -2.71 8.84
CA THR A 78 1.29 -1.91 9.98
C THR A 78 2.31 -0.84 9.56
N ILE A 79 3.23 -1.15 8.63
CA ILE A 79 4.19 -0.15 8.12
C ILE A 79 3.46 0.93 7.31
N ILE A 80 2.50 0.53 6.45
CA ILE A 80 1.77 1.48 5.63
C ILE A 80 0.92 2.41 6.50
N GLN A 81 0.24 1.86 7.50
CA GLN A 81 -0.53 2.66 8.44
C GLN A 81 0.36 3.59 9.27
N ALA A 82 1.50 3.10 9.77
CA ALA A 82 2.45 3.90 10.52
C ALA A 82 2.95 5.10 9.70
N GLY A 83 3.38 4.86 8.46
CA GLY A 83 3.83 5.94 7.59
C GLY A 83 2.73 6.95 7.22
N ARG A 84 1.48 6.48 7.04
CA ARG A 84 0.34 7.37 6.76
C ARG A 84 -0.11 8.20 7.96
N LYS A 85 0.08 7.66 9.16
CA LYS A 85 -0.22 8.34 10.43
C LYS A 85 0.97 9.16 10.95
N ASN A 86 2.04 9.30 10.12
CA ASN A 86 3.29 10.00 10.47
C ASN A 86 3.91 9.52 11.79
N MET A 87 3.80 8.23 12.08
CA MET A 87 4.48 7.63 13.23
C MET A 87 5.98 7.54 12.97
N ALA A 88 6.78 7.72 14.02
CA ALA A 88 8.22 7.54 13.94
C ALA A 88 8.56 6.05 13.79
N ILE A 89 9.01 5.67 12.59
CA ILE A 89 9.38 4.28 12.28
C ILE A 89 10.84 4.20 11.82
N THR A 90 11.57 3.25 12.39
CA THR A 90 12.97 2.99 12.03
C THR A 90 13.24 1.51 11.83
N SER A 91 14.42 1.18 11.34
CA SER A 91 14.87 -0.21 11.19
C SER A 91 16.24 -0.43 11.83
N VAL A 92 16.42 -1.63 12.39
CA VAL A 92 17.69 -2.07 12.96
C VAL A 92 18.10 -3.35 12.25
N PRO A 93 19.37 -3.49 11.80
CA PRO A 93 19.86 -4.71 11.19
C PRO A 93 19.78 -5.88 12.17
N VAL A 94 19.28 -7.01 11.70
CA VAL A 94 19.17 -8.24 12.49
C VAL A 94 19.79 -9.41 11.75
N ARG A 95 20.42 -10.32 12.50
CA ARG A 95 20.96 -11.57 11.95
C ARG A 95 19.83 -12.55 11.69
N THR A 96 19.96 -13.32 10.62
CA THR A 96 19.06 -14.43 10.31
C THR A 96 19.76 -15.75 10.60
N ASN A 97 19.08 -16.63 11.31
CA ASN A 97 19.56 -18.01 11.49
C ASN A 97 19.33 -18.81 10.20
N PRO A 98 20.15 -19.87 9.94
CA PRO A 98 19.86 -20.80 8.86
C PRO A 98 18.50 -21.46 9.03
N ASP A 99 17.89 -21.88 7.93
CA ASP A 99 16.57 -22.52 7.94
C ASP A 99 16.65 -23.88 8.67
N LEU A 100 16.13 -23.93 9.89
CA LEU A 100 16.05 -25.17 10.70
C LEU A 100 14.92 -26.11 10.26
N ARG A 101 13.97 -25.60 9.44
CA ARG A 101 12.84 -26.37 8.93
C ARG A 101 12.32 -25.77 7.60
N PRO A 102 11.71 -26.58 6.73
CA PRO A 102 11.09 -26.07 5.50
C PRO A 102 9.98 -25.07 5.82
N SER A 103 9.88 -24.01 5.01
CA SER A 103 8.88 -22.96 5.17
C SER A 103 7.46 -23.50 5.03
N ARG A 104 6.60 -23.28 6.01
CA ARG A 104 5.17 -23.62 5.94
C ARG A 104 4.39 -22.70 4.99
N LEU A 105 4.90 -21.50 4.74
CA LEU A 105 4.21 -20.47 3.95
C LEU A 105 4.51 -20.57 2.46
N VAL A 106 5.65 -21.15 2.09
CA VAL A 106 6.10 -21.27 0.69
C VAL A 106 6.29 -22.73 0.36
N ARG A 107 5.23 -23.39 -0.13
CA ARG A 107 5.33 -24.77 -0.61
C ARG A 107 5.84 -24.84 -2.05
N ASN A 108 5.41 -23.91 -2.92
CA ASN A 108 5.76 -23.86 -4.34
C ASN A 108 6.05 -22.42 -4.78
N ILE A 109 7.05 -22.25 -5.67
CA ILE A 109 7.42 -20.95 -6.23
C ILE A 109 6.25 -20.25 -6.91
N PRO A 110 5.42 -20.90 -7.78
CA PRO A 110 4.31 -20.22 -8.42
C PRO A 110 3.25 -19.71 -7.44
N SER A 111 2.94 -20.47 -6.37
CA SER A 111 1.98 -20.00 -5.37
C SER A 111 2.52 -18.80 -4.57
N TYR A 112 3.83 -18.75 -4.33
CA TYR A 112 4.48 -17.59 -3.71
C TYR A 112 4.41 -16.34 -4.59
N VAL A 113 4.71 -16.48 -5.88
CA VAL A 113 4.61 -15.38 -6.86
C VAL A 113 3.18 -14.85 -6.93
N GLN A 114 2.20 -15.75 -7.08
CA GLN A 114 0.78 -15.38 -7.14
C GLN A 114 0.32 -14.63 -5.87
N ARG A 115 0.66 -15.13 -4.69
CA ARG A 115 0.32 -14.47 -3.41
C ARG A 115 1.00 -13.10 -3.27
N SER A 116 2.29 -13.02 -3.64
CA SER A 116 3.03 -11.76 -3.60
C SER A 116 2.43 -10.72 -4.54
N LEU A 117 2.11 -11.11 -5.78
CA LEU A 117 1.47 -10.23 -6.75
C LEU A 117 0.10 -9.76 -6.27
N PHE A 118 -0.74 -10.70 -5.78
CA PHE A 118 -2.05 -10.36 -5.22
C PHE A 118 -1.93 -9.38 -4.04
N THR A 119 -0.95 -9.58 -3.16
CA THR A 119 -0.69 -8.69 -2.03
C THR A 119 -0.28 -7.29 -2.50
N ILE A 120 0.61 -7.20 -3.50
CA ILE A 120 1.04 -5.93 -4.09
C ILE A 120 -0.15 -5.17 -4.69
N VAL A 121 -0.95 -5.86 -5.52
CA VAL A 121 -2.16 -5.28 -6.14
C VAL A 121 -3.13 -4.82 -5.06
N ARG A 122 -3.42 -5.65 -4.07
CA ARG A 122 -4.31 -5.30 -2.95
C ARG A 122 -3.83 -4.06 -2.19
N ILE A 123 -2.52 -3.96 -1.92
CA ILE A 123 -1.94 -2.78 -1.24
C ILE A 123 -2.15 -1.52 -2.10
N LEU A 124 -1.85 -1.58 -3.39
CA LEU A 124 -2.01 -0.44 -4.28
C LEU A 124 -3.48 -0.01 -4.38
N MET A 125 -4.41 -0.97 -4.54
CA MET A 125 -5.85 -0.71 -4.57
C MET A 125 -6.37 -0.11 -3.26
N THR A 126 -5.85 -0.58 -2.11
CA THR A 126 -6.35 -0.16 -0.79
C THR A 126 -5.78 1.19 -0.37
N TYR A 127 -4.49 1.44 -0.65
CA TYR A 127 -3.79 2.60 -0.10
C TYR A 127 -3.49 3.70 -1.10
N ARG A 128 -3.59 3.42 -2.41
CA ARG A 128 -3.44 4.40 -3.49
C ARG A 128 -4.44 4.16 -4.63
N PRO A 129 -5.75 4.07 -4.31
CA PRO A 129 -6.76 3.66 -5.28
C PRO A 129 -6.83 4.59 -6.49
N PHE A 130 -6.81 5.90 -6.27
CA PHE A 130 -6.87 6.85 -7.38
C PHE A 130 -5.76 6.61 -8.41
N ARG A 131 -4.50 6.52 -7.96
CA ARG A 131 -3.38 6.30 -8.90
C ARG A 131 -3.44 4.94 -9.60
N PHE A 132 -3.93 3.93 -8.89
CA PHE A 132 -4.06 2.58 -9.42
C PHE A 132 -5.04 2.50 -10.60
N PHE A 133 -6.17 3.19 -10.50
CA PHE A 133 -7.20 3.20 -11.53
C PHE A 133 -7.04 4.34 -12.55
N ALA A 134 -6.62 5.53 -12.11
CA ALA A 134 -6.50 6.69 -12.98
C ALA A 134 -5.37 6.53 -14.00
N PHE A 135 -4.23 5.94 -13.63
CA PHE A 135 -3.12 5.80 -14.59
C PHE A 135 -3.50 4.93 -15.80
N PRO A 136 -4.00 3.68 -15.65
CA PRO A 136 -4.48 2.90 -16.78
C PRO A 136 -5.71 3.54 -17.45
N GLY A 137 -6.57 4.23 -16.70
CA GLY A 137 -7.72 4.93 -17.24
C GLY A 137 -7.33 6.06 -18.20
N VAL A 138 -6.43 6.93 -17.79
CA VAL A 138 -5.89 8.02 -18.62
C VAL A 138 -5.13 7.44 -19.83
N PHE A 139 -4.31 6.42 -19.63
CA PHE A 139 -3.63 5.75 -20.74
C PHE A 139 -4.62 5.20 -21.77
N LEU A 140 -5.64 4.48 -21.32
CA LEU A 140 -6.66 3.90 -22.19
C LEU A 140 -7.47 4.98 -22.92
N PHE A 141 -7.78 6.09 -22.24
CA PHE A 141 -8.44 7.24 -22.83
C PHE A 141 -7.62 7.82 -23.99
N PHE A 142 -6.33 8.04 -23.80
CA PHE A 142 -5.47 8.54 -24.88
C PHE A 142 -5.27 7.51 -26.00
N VAL A 143 -5.19 6.24 -25.72
CA VAL A 143 -5.16 5.18 -26.74
C VAL A 143 -6.46 5.22 -27.57
N GLY A 144 -7.60 5.45 -26.94
CA GLY A 144 -8.90 5.58 -27.63
C GLY A 144 -9.02 6.83 -28.50
N THR A 145 -8.31 7.93 -28.14
CA THR A 145 -8.32 9.15 -28.99
C THR A 145 -7.68 8.94 -30.34
N LEU A 146 -6.70 8.04 -30.48
CA LEU A 146 -6.02 7.77 -31.76
C LEU A 146 -6.99 7.27 -32.86
N PRO A 147 -7.77 6.20 -32.66
CA PRO A 147 -8.72 5.74 -33.66
C PRO A 147 -9.90 6.73 -33.84
N ALA A 148 -10.28 7.48 -32.81
CA ALA A 148 -11.32 8.52 -32.92
C ALA A 148 -10.86 9.68 -33.82
N VAL A 149 -9.66 10.21 -33.61
CA VAL A 149 -9.06 11.28 -34.43
C VAL A 149 -8.83 10.78 -35.86
N ARG A 150 -8.35 9.55 -36.04
CA ARG A 150 -8.22 8.94 -37.38
C ARG A 150 -9.55 8.88 -38.11
N PHE A 151 -10.62 8.45 -37.43
CA PHE A 151 -11.97 8.43 -38.03
C PHE A 151 -12.42 9.84 -38.44
N LEU A 152 -12.25 10.85 -37.57
CA LEU A 152 -12.64 12.22 -37.84
C LEU A 152 -11.88 12.77 -39.06
N PHE A 153 -10.60 12.49 -39.19
CA PHE A 153 -9.79 12.88 -40.34
C PHE A 153 -10.27 12.23 -41.66
N LEU A 154 -10.56 10.92 -41.62
CA LEU A 154 -11.12 10.21 -42.79
C LEU A 154 -12.53 10.65 -43.17
N TYR A 155 -13.32 10.96 -42.16
CA TYR A 155 -14.68 11.51 -42.37
C TYR A 155 -14.62 12.85 -43.09
N TRP A 156 -13.69 13.72 -42.70
CA TRP A 156 -13.51 15.03 -43.37
C TRP A 156 -13.04 14.89 -44.81
N GLN A 157 -12.36 13.82 -45.15
CA GLN A 157 -11.97 13.47 -46.54
C GLN A 157 -13.09 12.79 -47.34
N GLY A 158 -14.29 12.64 -46.80
CA GLY A 158 -15.40 11.94 -47.45
C GLY A 158 -15.31 10.41 -47.44
N ARG A 159 -14.37 9.82 -46.71
CA ARG A 159 -14.13 8.38 -46.62
C ARG A 159 -14.61 7.77 -45.31
N GLY A 160 -15.59 8.38 -44.63
CA GLY A 160 -16.03 7.96 -43.28
C GLY A 160 -16.77 6.63 -43.25
N PHE A 161 -17.57 6.30 -44.28
CA PHE A 161 -18.48 5.15 -44.28
C PHE A 161 -17.82 3.77 -44.11
N GLY A 162 -16.57 3.59 -44.53
CA GLY A 162 -15.84 2.30 -44.36
C GLY A 162 -15.06 2.18 -43.04
N ASN A 163 -15.05 3.21 -42.20
CA ASN A 163 -14.13 3.27 -41.04
C ASN A 163 -14.85 3.43 -39.68
N ILE A 164 -16.15 3.15 -39.62
CA ILE A 164 -16.98 3.25 -38.40
C ILE A 164 -16.41 2.39 -37.25
N GLN A 165 -15.76 1.28 -37.55
CA GLN A 165 -15.11 0.43 -36.57
C GLN A 165 -14.06 1.19 -35.76
N SER A 166 -13.28 2.10 -36.38
CA SER A 166 -12.30 2.92 -35.68
C SER A 166 -12.97 3.86 -34.66
N LEU A 167 -14.13 4.42 -35.01
CA LEU A 167 -14.90 5.25 -34.09
C LEU A 167 -15.42 4.43 -32.90
N LEU A 168 -15.97 3.24 -33.15
CA LEU A 168 -16.48 2.36 -32.10
C LEU A 168 -15.37 1.95 -31.12
N PHE A 169 -14.19 1.56 -31.61
CA PHE A 169 -13.04 1.28 -30.75
C PHE A 169 -12.59 2.53 -29.97
N GLY A 170 -12.55 3.70 -30.62
CA GLY A 170 -12.23 4.96 -29.98
C GLY A 170 -13.16 5.25 -28.83
N VAL A 171 -14.48 5.22 -29.05
CA VAL A 171 -15.50 5.48 -28.02
C VAL A 171 -15.42 4.44 -26.90
N LEU A 172 -15.23 3.15 -27.23
CA LEU A 172 -15.11 2.09 -26.24
C LEU A 172 -13.90 2.32 -25.30
N PHE A 173 -12.73 2.59 -25.86
CA PHE A 173 -11.52 2.81 -25.05
C PHE A 173 -11.59 4.13 -24.27
N MET A 174 -12.07 5.22 -24.86
CA MET A 174 -12.27 6.49 -24.18
C MET A 174 -13.29 6.36 -23.04
N GLY A 175 -14.44 5.71 -23.30
CA GLY A 175 -15.47 5.48 -22.30
C GLY A 175 -14.97 4.61 -21.15
N THR A 176 -14.28 3.51 -21.46
CA THR A 176 -13.67 2.64 -20.44
C THR A 176 -12.59 3.38 -19.65
N GLY A 177 -11.74 4.17 -20.31
CA GLY A 177 -10.72 4.99 -19.68
C GLY A 177 -11.31 6.01 -18.72
N ALA A 178 -12.34 6.75 -19.15
CA ALA A 178 -13.08 7.70 -18.30
C ALA A 178 -13.75 7.01 -17.11
N ALA A 179 -14.39 5.85 -17.33
CA ALA A 179 -15.00 5.07 -16.26
C ALA A 179 -13.98 4.63 -15.21
N LEU A 180 -12.79 4.19 -15.63
CA LEU A 180 -11.71 3.83 -14.68
C LEU A 180 -11.25 5.01 -13.84
N VAL A 181 -11.18 6.23 -14.41
CA VAL A 181 -10.84 7.45 -13.64
C VAL A 181 -11.92 7.73 -12.60
N VAL A 182 -13.20 7.64 -12.97
CA VAL A 182 -14.32 7.82 -12.03
C VAL A 182 -14.29 6.78 -10.92
N VAL A 183 -14.06 5.50 -11.25
CA VAL A 183 -13.89 4.43 -10.25
C VAL A 183 -12.73 4.75 -9.31
N GLY A 184 -11.63 5.29 -9.84
CA GLY A 184 -10.48 5.72 -9.04
C GLY A 184 -10.84 6.81 -8.03
N LEU A 185 -11.62 7.81 -8.43
CA LEU A 185 -12.12 8.87 -7.54
C LEU A 185 -13.03 8.32 -6.45
N LEU A 186 -13.99 7.46 -6.82
CA LEU A 186 -14.90 6.84 -5.84
C LEU A 186 -14.12 5.98 -4.83
N ALA A 187 -13.18 5.20 -5.30
CA ALA A 187 -12.35 4.36 -4.43
C ALA A 187 -11.46 5.20 -3.48
N ASP A 188 -11.01 6.38 -3.90
CA ASP A 188 -10.25 7.31 -3.05
C ASP A 188 -11.14 7.91 -1.95
N LEU A 189 -12.37 8.30 -2.28
CA LEU A 189 -13.36 8.77 -1.30
C LEU A 189 -13.70 7.70 -0.26
N ILE A 190 -13.86 6.44 -0.68
CA ILE A 190 -14.05 5.30 0.24
C ILE A 190 -12.81 5.14 1.16
N GLY A 191 -11.61 5.33 0.61
CA GLY A 191 -10.36 5.31 1.36
C GLY A 191 -10.31 6.38 2.46
N ILE A 192 -10.77 7.60 2.17
CA ILE A 192 -10.88 8.70 3.14
C ILE A 192 -11.87 8.36 4.25
N ASN A 193 -13.06 7.87 3.92
CA ASN A 193 -14.05 7.44 4.90
C ASN A 193 -13.49 6.37 5.84
N ARG A 194 -12.75 5.41 5.31
CA ARG A 194 -12.08 4.39 6.13
C ARG A 194 -11.10 5.02 7.12
N GLN A 195 -10.31 6.02 6.72
CA GLN A 195 -9.37 6.71 7.61
C GLN A 195 -10.08 7.44 8.75
N LEU A 196 -11.22 8.09 8.47
CA LEU A 196 -12.04 8.73 9.50
C LEU A 196 -12.61 7.72 10.50
N MET A 197 -13.07 6.57 10.03
CA MET A 197 -13.55 5.49 10.90
C MET A 197 -12.43 4.88 11.77
N GLU A 198 -11.21 4.76 11.24
CA GLU A 198 -10.05 4.31 12.02
C GLU A 198 -9.69 5.30 13.13
N GLU A 199 -9.78 6.61 12.87
CA GLU A 199 -9.53 7.66 13.85
C GLU A 199 -10.58 7.65 14.99
N ILE A 200 -11.87 7.53 14.63
CA ILE A 200 -12.95 7.41 15.61
C ILE A 200 -12.74 6.18 16.51
N ARG A 201 -12.42 5.03 15.91
CA ARG A 201 -12.15 3.79 16.64
C ARG A 201 -10.98 3.93 17.61
N TRP A 202 -9.92 4.61 17.21
CA TRP A 202 -8.77 4.86 18.08
C TRP A 202 -9.16 5.71 19.28
N ARG A 203 -9.90 6.81 19.07
CA ARG A 203 -10.38 7.68 20.16
C ARG A 203 -11.26 6.93 21.15
N LEU A 204 -12.19 6.11 20.65
CA LEU A 204 -13.05 5.28 21.51
C LEU A 204 -12.23 4.29 22.36
N ARG A 205 -11.21 3.65 21.78
CA ARG A 205 -10.32 2.77 22.54
C ARG A 205 -9.54 3.50 23.62
N GLN A 206 -9.09 4.70 23.32
CA GLN A 206 -8.36 5.53 24.26
C GLN A 206 -9.25 5.93 25.45
N MET A 207 -10.49 6.36 25.18
CA MET A 207 -11.47 6.68 26.23
C MET A 207 -11.75 5.46 27.12
N GLN A 208 -12.01 4.29 26.55
CA GLN A 208 -12.24 3.05 27.30
C GLN A 208 -11.04 2.63 28.17
N LEU A 209 -9.81 2.89 27.71
CA LEU A 209 -8.62 2.59 28.51
C LEU A 209 -8.43 3.58 29.64
N ASN A 210 -8.69 4.85 29.42
CA ASN A 210 -8.62 5.89 30.45
C ASN A 210 -9.66 5.64 31.57
N GLU A 211 -10.89 5.27 31.23
CA GLU A 211 -11.90 4.85 32.16
C GLU A 211 -11.47 3.66 33.03
N ARG A 212 -10.81 2.65 32.43
CA ARG A 212 -10.31 1.46 33.13
C ARG A 212 -9.12 1.73 34.05
N THR A 213 -8.25 2.68 33.67
CA THR A 213 -7.01 2.98 34.40
C THR A 213 -7.17 4.13 35.40
N GLY A 214 -8.33 4.82 35.44
CA GLY A 214 -8.55 6.00 36.29
C GLY A 214 -7.57 7.15 35.99
N ALA A 215 -6.89 7.12 34.82
CA ALA A 215 -5.94 8.14 34.44
C ALA A 215 -6.68 9.41 33.97
N PRO A 216 -6.25 10.63 34.42
CA PRO A 216 -6.82 11.86 33.94
C PRO A 216 -6.63 11.99 32.41
N GLU A 217 -7.61 12.60 31.75
CA GLU A 217 -7.65 12.85 30.31
C GLU A 217 -6.44 13.71 29.91
N GLU A 218 -5.43 13.09 29.27
CA GLU A 218 -4.36 13.87 28.64
C GLU A 218 -4.95 14.62 27.43
N VAL A 219 -5.19 15.90 27.61
CA VAL A 219 -5.56 16.82 26.55
C VAL A 219 -4.44 16.81 25.51
N PRO A 220 -4.72 16.43 24.25
CA PRO A 220 -3.68 16.42 23.22
C PRO A 220 -3.08 17.84 23.08
N PRO A 221 -1.75 17.98 22.97
CA PRO A 221 -1.12 19.27 22.82
C PRO A 221 -1.72 20.01 21.62
N SER A 222 -2.28 21.20 21.89
CA SER A 222 -2.77 22.09 20.86
C SER A 222 -1.65 22.28 19.83
N ARG A 223 -1.91 22.01 18.55
CA ARG A 223 -1.02 22.40 17.47
C ARG A 223 -0.80 23.91 17.62
N ARG A 224 0.36 24.30 18.15
CA ARG A 224 0.80 25.68 18.01
C ARG A 224 1.01 25.88 16.53
N GLY A 225 0.21 26.78 15.98
CA GLY A 225 0.46 27.30 14.64
C GLY A 225 1.78 28.06 14.65
N ASP A 226 2.62 27.72 13.71
CA ASP A 226 3.61 28.57 13.07
C ASP A 226 3.59 28.19 11.57
#